data_6591f81fdd24317ad3f7bf63dea8681f
#
_entry.id   6591f81fdd24317ad3f7bf63dea8681f
#
_cell.length_a   1.000
_cell.length_b   1.000
_cell.length_c   1.000
_cell.angle_alpha   90.00
_cell.angle_beta   90.00
_cell.angle_gamma   90.00
#
_symmetry.space_group_name_H-M   'P 1'
#
loop_
_entity.id
_entity.type
_entity.pdbx_description
1 polymer ?
#
loop_
_entity_poly.entity_id
_entity_poly.type
_entity_poly.pdbx_seq_one_letter_code
_entity_poly.pdbx_strand_id
1 'polypeptide(L)'
;MERRTFLKGAAGAVAASALTPSLAKADELPLGPLPGTRYPDPRVEAMDPRFKYKIGNAYIERIATGCRWCEGPVYVRDGGYLLWSDIPNNRIMRWSEDDGHVSIFRSPSNYANGNTRDREGRLVTCEHDSRRITRTEHDGSITVLMDKFNGKPLNAPNDIVVASDGGIWFTDPGFGIFGNYEGHKADTELPANVYRLDPKTGRAAVVYVPDAGRPNGIAFSPDEKKLYIIVMAFPGDRPAEIRAFDVNGEKLSNGKLFSADFTKGNTDGMRVDMDGNVWCSMGNGDAAEDGVRCHAPNGDLIGKIHLPETCANLTFGGKKKNRLFMTASTSVYSVYVETVGAMVP
;
A
#
# COMPACT_ATOMS: atom_id res chain seq x y z
N MET A 1 -39.88 -75.61 8.20
CA MET A 1 -39.71 -74.36 8.92
C MET A 1 -38.25 -73.94 8.84
N GLU A 2 -37.86 -73.17 7.83
CA GLU A 2 -36.50 -72.71 7.69
C GLU A 2 -36.48 -71.20 7.78
N ARG A 3 -35.65 -70.67 8.68
CA ARG A 3 -35.39 -69.25 8.87
C ARG A 3 -34.23 -68.84 7.97
N ARG A 4 -34.49 -68.02 6.97
CA ARG A 4 -33.49 -67.36 6.14
C ARG A 4 -32.99 -66.10 6.88
N THR A 5 -31.72 -66.08 7.22
CA THR A 5 -31.03 -64.94 7.78
C THR A 5 -30.54 -64.01 6.65
N PHE A 6 -30.98 -62.77 6.62
CA PHE A 6 -30.54 -61.73 5.71
C PHE A 6 -29.29 -61.07 6.27
N LEU A 7 -28.14 -61.23 5.61
CA LEU A 7 -26.94 -60.41 5.85
C LEU A 7 -27.14 -59.05 5.19
N LYS A 8 -27.20 -58.00 6.03
CA LYS A 8 -27.10 -56.62 5.58
C LYS A 8 -25.61 -56.22 5.55
N GLY A 9 -25.07 -56.05 4.34
CA GLY A 9 -23.77 -55.47 4.16
C GLY A 9 -23.79 -53.96 4.48
N ALA A 10 -23.02 -53.54 5.46
CA ALA A 10 -22.78 -52.13 5.75
C ALA A 10 -21.69 -51.60 4.77
N ALA A 11 -22.08 -50.79 3.81
CA ALA A 11 -21.13 -50.01 3.01
C ALA A 11 -20.65 -48.84 3.89
N GLY A 12 -19.43 -48.95 4.37
CA GLY A 12 -18.77 -47.84 5.05
C GLY A 12 -18.39 -46.75 4.04
N ALA A 13 -19.09 -45.62 4.08
CA ALA A 13 -18.66 -44.43 3.39
C ALA A 13 -17.43 -43.85 4.12
N VAL A 14 -16.27 -43.97 3.51
CA VAL A 14 -15.09 -43.25 3.93
C VAL A 14 -15.30 -41.78 3.51
N ALA A 15 -15.69 -40.96 4.47
CA ALA A 15 -15.69 -39.52 4.29
C ALA A 15 -14.21 -39.05 4.20
N ALA A 16 -13.77 -38.76 2.99
CA ALA A 16 -12.53 -38.02 2.78
C ALA A 16 -12.76 -36.59 3.30
N SER A 17 -12.35 -36.35 4.54
CA SER A 17 -12.22 -34.98 5.05
C SER A 17 -11.13 -34.29 4.24
N ALA A 18 -11.53 -33.46 3.30
CA ALA A 18 -10.64 -32.51 2.67
C ALA A 18 -10.12 -31.60 3.79
N LEU A 19 -8.88 -31.80 4.21
CA LEU A 19 -8.13 -30.86 5.02
C LEU A 19 -7.93 -29.62 4.16
N THR A 20 -8.86 -28.66 4.24
CA THR A 20 -8.54 -27.29 3.86
C THR A 20 -7.40 -26.86 4.77
N PRO A 21 -6.22 -26.44 4.24
CA PRO A 21 -5.18 -25.91 5.09
C PRO A 21 -5.77 -24.68 5.79
N SER A 22 -5.91 -24.76 7.10
CA SER A 22 -6.19 -23.60 7.93
C SER A 22 -5.05 -22.62 7.68
N LEU A 23 -5.34 -21.49 7.05
CA LEU A 23 -4.40 -20.38 6.97
C LEU A 23 -4.11 -19.97 8.42
N ALA A 24 -2.89 -20.20 8.89
CA ALA A 24 -2.46 -19.72 10.20
C ALA A 24 -2.72 -18.22 10.26
N LYS A 25 -3.23 -17.73 11.39
CA LYS A 25 -3.42 -16.30 11.59
C LYS A 25 -2.08 -15.60 11.50
N ALA A 26 -2.06 -14.38 10.93
CA ALA A 26 -0.82 -13.64 10.72
C ALA A 26 0.01 -13.49 12.01
N ASP A 27 -0.64 -13.34 13.15
CA ASP A 27 0.00 -13.22 14.49
C ASP A 27 0.79 -14.47 14.91
N GLU A 28 0.47 -15.64 14.35
CA GLU A 28 1.12 -16.92 14.66
C GLU A 28 2.30 -17.23 13.73
N LEU A 29 2.50 -16.43 12.67
CA LEU A 29 3.55 -16.67 11.69
C LEU A 29 4.91 -16.20 12.23
N PRO A 30 5.99 -16.99 12.07
CA PRO A 30 7.34 -16.55 12.42
C PRO A 30 7.86 -15.46 11.47
N LEU A 31 8.89 -14.73 11.88
CA LEU A 31 9.68 -13.92 10.93
C LEU A 31 10.41 -14.83 9.95
N GLY A 32 10.67 -14.31 8.73
CA GLY A 32 11.30 -15.06 7.65
C GLY A 32 10.32 -15.68 6.66
N PRO A 33 10.66 -16.82 6.05
CA PRO A 33 9.80 -17.49 5.08
C PRO A 33 8.45 -17.85 5.67
N LEU A 34 7.39 -17.61 4.90
CA LEU A 34 6.05 -18.03 5.33
C LEU A 34 5.92 -19.56 5.34
N PRO A 35 5.11 -20.16 6.24
CA PRO A 35 4.88 -21.58 6.27
C PRO A 35 4.49 -22.17 4.92
N GLY A 36 4.97 -23.35 4.60
CA GLY A 36 4.72 -24.01 3.32
C GLY A 36 5.45 -23.39 2.12
N THR A 37 6.42 -22.50 2.36
CA THR A 37 7.26 -21.94 1.29
C THR A 37 7.97 -23.03 0.51
N ARG A 38 7.92 -22.92 -0.81
CA ARG A 38 8.68 -23.72 -1.78
C ARG A 38 8.94 -22.87 -3.04
N TYR A 39 9.83 -23.33 -3.89
CA TYR A 39 10.24 -22.59 -5.07
C TYR A 39 9.68 -23.21 -6.36
N PRO A 40 9.25 -22.38 -7.32
CA PRO A 40 8.96 -20.94 -7.17
C PRO A 40 7.78 -20.75 -6.20
N ASP A 41 7.79 -19.68 -5.42
CA ASP A 41 6.73 -19.42 -4.43
C ASP A 41 5.34 -19.37 -5.11
N PRO A 42 4.40 -20.28 -4.76
CA PRO A 42 3.11 -20.36 -5.43
C PRO A 42 2.21 -19.15 -5.15
N ARG A 43 2.52 -18.38 -4.10
CA ARG A 43 1.79 -17.15 -3.76
C ARG A 43 2.12 -15.98 -4.68
N VAL A 44 3.19 -16.08 -5.46
CA VAL A 44 3.49 -15.15 -6.55
C VAL A 44 2.95 -15.75 -7.84
N GLU A 45 1.81 -15.26 -8.30
CA GLU A 45 1.05 -15.79 -9.42
C GLU A 45 1.29 -14.97 -10.69
N ALA A 46 1.80 -15.60 -11.74
CA ALA A 46 1.88 -15.02 -13.08
C ALA A 46 0.60 -15.38 -13.83
N MET A 47 -0.24 -14.40 -14.12
CA MET A 47 -1.51 -14.57 -14.81
C MET A 47 -1.41 -14.35 -16.32
N ASP A 48 -0.36 -13.62 -16.76
CA ASP A 48 -0.12 -13.23 -18.14
C ASP A 48 1.39 -13.36 -18.44
N PRO A 49 1.81 -13.75 -19.64
CA PRO A 49 3.23 -13.84 -20.02
C PRO A 49 4.04 -12.56 -19.85
N ARG A 50 3.38 -11.40 -19.77
CA ARG A 50 4.02 -10.11 -19.46
C ARG A 50 4.50 -10.03 -18.02
N PHE A 51 3.92 -10.82 -17.10
CA PHE A 51 4.37 -10.88 -15.70
C PHE A 51 5.61 -11.76 -15.58
N LYS A 52 6.76 -11.22 -15.92
CA LYS A 52 8.08 -11.91 -15.87
C LYS A 52 8.83 -11.68 -14.56
N TYR A 53 8.19 -11.08 -13.57
CA TYR A 53 8.81 -10.60 -12.34
C TYR A 53 8.92 -11.65 -11.24
N LYS A 54 8.35 -12.83 -11.43
CA LYS A 54 8.47 -13.95 -10.49
C LYS A 54 9.86 -14.57 -10.56
N ILE A 55 10.65 -14.40 -9.49
CA ILE A 55 11.96 -15.04 -9.37
C ILE A 55 11.80 -16.48 -8.91
N GLY A 56 12.44 -17.44 -9.61
CA GLY A 56 12.26 -18.87 -9.38
C GLY A 56 12.75 -19.38 -8.03
N ASN A 57 13.60 -18.64 -7.33
CA ASN A 57 14.17 -18.97 -6.03
C ASN A 57 13.99 -17.88 -4.98
N ALA A 58 13.08 -16.93 -5.21
CA ALA A 58 12.64 -15.96 -4.21
C ALA A 58 11.34 -16.44 -3.55
N TYR A 59 11.15 -16.01 -2.31
CA TYR A 59 9.94 -16.30 -1.52
C TYR A 59 9.44 -15.04 -0.83
N ILE A 60 8.16 -15.07 -0.44
CA ILE A 60 7.59 -14.03 0.40
C ILE A 60 7.99 -14.31 1.85
N GLU A 61 8.57 -13.33 2.49
CA GLU A 61 8.99 -13.39 3.89
C GLU A 61 8.31 -12.31 4.72
N ARG A 62 8.03 -12.60 5.98
CA ARG A 62 7.59 -11.64 6.97
C ARG A 62 8.82 -11.05 7.67
N ILE A 63 9.05 -9.75 7.52
CA ILE A 63 10.23 -9.08 8.07
C ILE A 63 9.96 -8.33 9.38
N ALA A 64 8.71 -7.98 9.66
CA ALA A 64 8.29 -7.33 10.90
C ALA A 64 6.85 -7.71 11.24
N THR A 65 6.48 -7.59 12.52
CA THR A 65 5.13 -7.81 13.03
C THR A 65 4.90 -7.04 14.33
N GLY A 66 3.66 -7.03 14.84
CA GLY A 66 3.30 -6.39 16.10
C GLY A 66 2.84 -4.94 15.94
N CYS A 67 2.43 -4.57 14.74
CA CYS A 67 1.72 -3.34 14.47
C CYS A 67 0.20 -3.54 14.65
N ARG A 68 -0.56 -2.44 14.54
CA ARG A 68 -2.02 -2.46 14.50
C ARG A 68 -2.57 -2.17 13.11
N TRP A 69 -1.86 -1.34 12.36
CA TRP A 69 -2.12 -1.06 10.94
C TRP A 69 -0.85 -0.48 10.32
N CYS A 70 -0.16 -1.32 9.53
CA CYS A 70 1.07 -0.92 8.86
C CYS A 70 0.74 -0.18 7.56
N GLU A 71 1.27 1.04 7.41
CA GLU A 71 1.01 1.91 6.27
C GLU A 71 2.23 2.72 5.85
N GLY A 72 2.10 3.45 4.75
CA GLY A 72 3.02 4.46 4.26
C GLY A 72 4.49 4.03 4.19
N PRO A 73 4.82 2.91 3.54
CA PRO A 73 6.19 2.44 3.49
C PRO A 73 7.05 3.30 2.57
N VAL A 74 8.26 3.63 3.03
CA VAL A 74 9.30 4.30 2.24
C VAL A 74 10.65 3.68 2.53
N TYR A 75 11.42 3.37 1.48
CA TYR A 75 12.77 2.83 1.63
C TYR A 75 13.82 3.93 1.52
N VAL A 76 14.69 4.03 2.52
CA VAL A 76 15.81 4.97 2.57
C VAL A 76 17.06 4.25 2.10
N ARG A 77 17.37 4.40 0.81
CA ARG A 77 18.42 3.63 0.14
C ARG A 77 19.81 3.86 0.71
N ASP A 78 20.15 5.13 0.95
CA ASP A 78 21.49 5.50 1.43
C ASP A 78 21.74 5.01 2.86
N GLY A 79 20.66 4.84 3.64
CA GLY A 79 20.73 4.31 4.99
C GLY A 79 20.47 2.81 5.09
N GLY A 80 20.06 2.14 4.00
CA GLY A 80 19.78 0.69 3.99
C GLY A 80 18.62 0.29 4.92
N TYR A 81 17.56 1.09 4.99
CA TYR A 81 16.43 0.78 5.88
C TYR A 81 15.07 1.15 5.29
N LEU A 82 14.05 0.42 5.74
CA LEU A 82 12.64 0.70 5.49
C LEU A 82 12.06 1.48 6.66
N LEU A 83 11.26 2.51 6.36
CA LEU A 83 10.35 3.15 7.30
C LEU A 83 8.92 2.82 6.94
N TRP A 84 8.04 2.70 7.94
CA TRP A 84 6.59 2.60 7.76
C TRP A 84 5.86 3.16 8.97
N SER A 85 4.63 3.56 8.76
CA SER A 85 3.73 4.03 9.82
C SER A 85 3.00 2.85 10.46
N ASP A 86 2.94 2.83 11.78
CA ASP A 86 2.02 2.02 12.58
C ASP A 86 1.01 3.00 13.17
N ILE A 87 -0.03 3.31 12.36
CA ILE A 87 -0.89 4.47 12.57
C ILE A 87 -1.57 4.46 13.94
N PRO A 88 -2.31 3.40 14.35
CA PRO A 88 -3.04 3.44 15.62
C PRO A 88 -2.12 3.44 16.85
N ASN A 89 -0.89 2.97 16.72
CA ASN A 89 0.12 3.05 17.77
C ASN A 89 0.88 4.39 17.77
N ASN A 90 0.52 5.31 16.88
CA ASN A 90 1.06 6.67 16.80
C ASN A 90 2.60 6.70 16.70
N ARG A 91 3.15 5.87 15.80
CA ARG A 91 4.61 5.75 15.62
C ARG A 91 5.00 5.46 14.17
N ILE A 92 6.21 5.86 13.80
CA ILE A 92 6.90 5.42 12.60
C ILE A 92 7.94 4.39 13.02
N MET A 93 7.94 3.24 12.36
CA MET A 93 8.84 2.12 12.58
C MET A 93 9.99 2.14 11.58
N ARG A 94 11.10 1.50 11.92
CA ARG A 94 12.26 1.29 11.06
C ARG A 94 12.68 -0.17 11.11
N TRP A 95 12.94 -0.75 9.94
CA TRP A 95 13.61 -2.04 9.77
C TRP A 95 14.95 -1.81 9.05
N SER A 96 16.04 -2.31 9.62
CA SER A 96 17.39 -2.24 9.05
C SER A 96 17.62 -3.45 8.13
N GLU A 97 18.08 -3.21 6.89
CA GLU A 97 18.35 -4.31 5.95
C GLU A 97 19.60 -5.12 6.33
N ASP A 98 20.56 -4.52 7.00
CA ASP A 98 21.85 -5.15 7.31
C ASP A 98 21.74 -6.24 8.39
N ASP A 99 20.87 -6.06 9.39
CA ASP A 99 20.73 -6.97 10.54
C ASP A 99 19.29 -7.43 10.84
N GLY A 100 18.31 -6.92 10.07
CA GLY A 100 16.89 -7.22 10.28
C GLY A 100 16.28 -6.58 11.53
N HIS A 101 17.02 -5.68 12.21
CA HIS A 101 16.54 -5.07 13.45
C HIS A 101 15.36 -4.13 13.21
N VAL A 102 14.31 -4.29 14.04
CA VAL A 102 13.13 -3.43 14.04
C VAL A 102 13.18 -2.49 15.23
N SER A 103 13.01 -1.20 15.01
CA SER A 103 13.02 -0.15 16.02
C SER A 103 11.98 0.93 15.76
N ILE A 104 11.67 1.73 16.77
CA ILE A 104 10.87 2.95 16.60
C ILE A 104 11.77 4.04 16.02
N PHE A 105 11.36 4.60 14.88
CA PHE A 105 12.04 5.76 14.27
C PHE A 105 11.54 7.07 14.86
N ARG A 106 10.21 7.21 15.03
CA ARG A 106 9.56 8.41 15.59
C ARG A 106 8.32 8.05 16.41
N SER A 107 8.21 8.59 17.63
CA SER A 107 7.03 8.50 18.49
C SER A 107 6.99 9.71 19.44
N PRO A 108 5.86 10.43 19.53
CA PRO A 108 4.65 10.29 18.73
C PRO A 108 4.87 10.70 17.26
N SER A 109 4.09 10.12 16.34
CA SER A 109 4.14 10.45 14.93
C SER A 109 3.00 11.36 14.46
N ASN A 110 2.10 11.75 15.37
CA ASN A 110 0.83 12.42 15.08
C ASN A 110 -0.07 11.61 14.15
N TYR A 111 -0.09 10.28 14.37
CA TYR A 111 -0.81 9.32 13.54
C TYR A 111 -0.39 9.45 12.06
N ALA A 112 0.93 9.40 11.83
CA ALA A 112 1.49 9.43 10.49
C ALA A 112 0.93 8.30 9.64
N ASN A 113 0.66 8.58 8.34
CA ASN A 113 0.26 7.60 7.36
C ASN A 113 1.30 7.54 6.23
N GLY A 114 1.03 8.13 5.07
CA GLY A 114 1.91 8.12 3.91
C GLY A 114 3.25 8.78 4.17
N ASN A 115 4.32 8.14 3.71
CA ASN A 115 5.66 8.68 3.76
C ASN A 115 6.32 8.60 2.39
N THR A 116 7.14 9.60 2.07
CA THR A 116 8.00 9.63 0.90
C THR A 116 9.28 10.39 1.20
N ARG A 117 10.19 10.48 0.24
CA ARG A 117 11.39 11.32 0.34
C ARG A 117 11.34 12.45 -0.66
N ASP A 118 11.81 13.61 -0.26
CA ASP A 118 12.04 14.70 -1.21
C ASP A 118 13.36 14.49 -2.00
N ARG A 119 13.63 15.39 -2.92
CA ARG A 119 14.81 15.30 -3.80
C ARG A 119 16.14 15.50 -3.09
N GLU A 120 16.11 15.96 -1.84
CA GLU A 120 17.26 16.08 -0.95
C GLU A 120 17.38 14.92 0.03
N GLY A 121 16.49 13.91 -0.12
CA GLY A 121 16.50 12.70 0.70
C GLY A 121 15.82 12.83 2.07
N ARG A 122 15.15 13.97 2.35
CA ARG A 122 14.45 14.20 3.61
C ARG A 122 13.09 13.49 3.60
N LEU A 123 12.68 13.00 4.77
CA LEU A 123 11.39 12.35 4.94
C LEU A 123 10.26 13.37 4.89
N VAL A 124 9.28 13.15 4.02
CA VAL A 124 8.03 13.90 3.94
C VAL A 124 6.89 12.99 4.36
N THR A 125 6.05 13.45 5.29
CA THR A 125 5.07 12.62 5.99
C THR A 125 3.69 13.29 5.97
N CYS A 126 2.64 12.49 5.71
CA CYS A 126 1.26 12.83 5.98
C CYS A 126 0.95 12.53 7.45
N GLU A 127 0.45 13.50 8.20
CA GLU A 127 0.05 13.33 9.61
C GLU A 127 -1.47 13.48 9.73
N HIS A 128 -2.16 12.42 10.16
CA HIS A 128 -3.61 12.39 10.26
C HIS A 128 -4.14 13.34 11.34
N ASP A 129 -3.63 13.18 12.56
CA ASP A 129 -4.18 13.87 13.73
C ASP A 129 -3.87 15.37 13.74
N SER A 130 -2.68 15.73 13.34
CA SER A 130 -2.29 17.13 13.18
C SER A 130 -2.73 17.74 11.84
N ARG A 131 -3.37 16.93 10.96
CA ARG A 131 -3.99 17.35 9.69
C ARG A 131 -3.03 18.16 8.82
N ARG A 132 -1.81 17.61 8.59
CA ARG A 132 -0.75 18.38 7.93
C ARG A 132 0.25 17.50 7.15
N ILE A 133 0.99 18.18 6.27
CA ILE A 133 2.18 17.63 5.61
C ILE A 133 3.41 18.19 6.32
N THR A 134 4.32 17.30 6.72
CA THR A 134 5.57 17.67 7.38
C THR A 134 6.78 17.16 6.64
N ARG A 135 7.93 17.79 6.88
CA ARG A 135 9.23 17.33 6.43
C ARG A 135 10.19 17.23 7.62
N THR A 136 10.83 16.09 7.76
CA THR A 136 11.91 15.89 8.72
C THR A 136 13.20 16.35 8.08
N GLU A 137 13.82 17.39 8.64
CA GLU A 137 15.08 17.96 8.16
C GLU A 137 16.26 17.05 8.52
N HIS A 138 17.45 17.31 7.95
CA HIS A 138 18.64 16.50 8.21
C HIS A 138 19.15 16.56 9.65
N ASP A 139 18.83 17.61 10.39
CA ASP A 139 19.11 17.76 11.81
C ASP A 139 18.06 17.11 12.73
N GLY A 140 17.04 16.47 12.14
CA GLY A 140 15.94 15.82 12.85
C GLY A 140 14.78 16.75 13.22
N SER A 141 14.88 18.05 12.99
CA SER A 141 13.78 18.99 13.20
C SER A 141 12.61 18.74 12.20
N ILE A 142 11.40 19.15 12.57
CA ILE A 142 10.22 18.95 11.74
C ILE A 142 9.71 20.31 11.24
N THR A 143 9.68 20.46 9.92
CA THR A 143 9.09 21.61 9.24
C THR A 143 7.68 21.28 8.79
N VAL A 144 6.69 22.10 9.18
CA VAL A 144 5.33 22.03 8.64
C VAL A 144 5.33 22.65 7.25
N LEU A 145 4.99 21.85 6.21
CA LEU A 145 4.93 22.32 4.84
C LEU A 145 3.55 22.84 4.47
N MET A 146 2.50 22.20 5.00
CA MET A 146 1.11 22.61 4.78
C MET A 146 0.21 22.02 5.85
N ASP A 147 -0.69 22.83 6.44
CA ASP A 147 -1.72 22.43 7.40
C ASP A 147 -3.12 22.95 7.03
N LYS A 148 -3.21 23.88 6.08
CA LYS A 148 -4.44 24.54 5.66
C LYS A 148 -4.48 24.78 4.16
N PHE A 149 -5.69 24.78 3.63
CA PHE A 149 -5.98 25.24 2.27
C PHE A 149 -7.13 26.23 2.29
N ASN A 150 -6.92 27.44 1.71
CA ASN A 150 -7.89 28.54 1.74
C ASN A 150 -8.43 28.87 3.16
N GLY A 151 -7.54 28.82 4.16
CA GLY A 151 -7.85 29.14 5.56
C GLY A 151 -8.51 28.01 6.35
N LYS A 152 -8.87 26.89 5.71
CA LYS A 152 -9.46 25.71 6.36
C LYS A 152 -8.39 24.64 6.59
N PRO A 153 -8.41 23.91 7.72
CA PRO A 153 -7.48 22.80 7.93
C PRO A 153 -7.66 21.71 6.87
N LEU A 154 -6.58 21.00 6.52
CA LEU A 154 -6.66 19.78 5.72
C LEU A 154 -7.57 18.77 6.41
N ASN A 155 -8.10 17.78 5.68
CA ASN A 155 -8.93 16.75 6.31
C ASN A 155 -8.08 15.79 7.16
N ALA A 156 -7.37 14.88 6.52
CA ALA A 156 -6.34 14.02 7.07
C ALA A 156 -5.55 13.49 5.89
N PRO A 157 -4.41 14.11 5.54
CA PRO A 157 -3.59 13.70 4.40
C PRO A 157 -3.18 12.23 4.52
N ASN A 158 -3.24 11.49 3.39
CA ASN A 158 -3.12 10.05 3.39
C ASN A 158 -1.85 9.56 2.67
N ASP A 159 -1.81 9.54 1.33
CA ASP A 159 -0.63 9.09 0.57
C ASP A 159 0.03 10.24 -0.20
N ILE A 160 1.32 10.08 -0.55
CA ILE A 160 2.16 11.20 -0.94
C ILE A 160 3.30 10.78 -1.88
N VAL A 161 3.56 11.60 -2.89
CA VAL A 161 4.70 11.44 -3.81
C VAL A 161 5.34 12.79 -4.10
N VAL A 162 6.62 12.78 -4.47
CA VAL A 162 7.38 13.97 -4.84
C VAL A 162 7.83 13.86 -6.30
N ALA A 163 7.42 14.82 -7.12
CA ALA A 163 7.80 14.91 -8.52
C ALA A 163 9.26 15.36 -8.71
N SER A 164 9.83 15.19 -9.91
CA SER A 164 11.22 15.56 -10.21
C SER A 164 11.50 17.05 -10.06
N ASP A 165 10.47 17.89 -10.21
CA ASP A 165 10.54 19.35 -9.98
C ASP A 165 10.56 19.74 -8.50
N GLY A 166 10.38 18.75 -7.59
CA GLY A 166 10.27 18.93 -6.15
C GLY A 166 8.84 19.20 -5.68
N GLY A 167 7.86 19.27 -6.57
CA GLY A 167 6.44 19.40 -6.22
C GLY A 167 5.94 18.19 -5.44
N ILE A 168 5.22 18.43 -4.36
CA ILE A 168 4.65 17.41 -3.50
C ILE A 168 3.19 17.20 -3.88
N TRP A 169 2.83 15.95 -4.20
CA TRP A 169 1.47 15.59 -4.57
C TRP A 169 0.92 14.63 -3.52
N PHE A 170 -0.26 14.93 -2.97
CA PHE A 170 -0.83 14.13 -1.89
C PHE A 170 -2.35 14.07 -1.95
N THR A 171 -2.90 13.02 -1.37
CA THR A 171 -4.33 12.78 -1.21
C THR A 171 -4.80 13.20 0.18
N ASP A 172 -6.01 13.74 0.29
CA ASP A 172 -6.59 14.22 1.55
C ASP A 172 -8.03 13.70 1.75
N PRO A 173 -8.21 12.37 1.89
CA PRO A 173 -9.54 11.75 1.99
C PRO A 173 -10.24 12.00 3.33
N GLY A 174 -9.49 12.21 4.42
CA GLY A 174 -10.03 12.39 5.76
C GLY A 174 -10.18 11.11 6.59
N PHE A 175 -9.55 9.98 6.21
CA PHE A 175 -9.70 8.71 6.95
C PHE A 175 -9.33 8.84 8.42
N GLY A 176 -8.23 9.52 8.73
CA GLY A 176 -7.72 9.70 10.10
C GLY A 176 -8.63 10.49 11.04
N ILE A 177 -9.68 11.17 10.52
CA ILE A 177 -10.64 11.92 11.33
C ILE A 177 -12.06 11.32 11.34
N PHE A 178 -12.27 10.15 10.71
CA PHE A 178 -13.58 9.49 10.76
C PHE A 178 -13.89 8.87 12.13
N GLY A 179 -12.86 8.53 12.89
CA GLY A 179 -12.98 7.90 14.21
C GLY A 179 -11.77 8.22 15.10
N ASN A 180 -11.64 7.47 16.18
CA ASN A 180 -10.56 7.66 17.17
C ASN A 180 -9.53 6.52 17.14
N TYR A 181 -9.33 5.89 15.97
CA TYR A 181 -8.39 4.77 15.83
C TYR A 181 -7.09 5.19 15.09
N GLU A 182 -7.21 5.94 14.02
CA GLU A 182 -6.08 6.43 13.22
C GLU A 182 -5.83 7.94 13.39
N GLY A 183 -6.37 8.52 14.43
CA GLY A 183 -6.34 9.94 14.79
C GLY A 183 -7.47 10.25 15.75
N HIS A 184 -7.90 11.50 15.83
CA HIS A 184 -9.05 11.92 16.60
C HIS A 184 -10.20 12.38 15.69
N LYS A 185 -11.42 11.94 16.02
CA LYS A 185 -12.61 12.29 15.24
C LYS A 185 -12.76 13.80 15.12
N ALA A 186 -12.92 14.28 13.89
CA ALA A 186 -13.19 15.66 13.57
C ALA A 186 -14.09 15.77 12.33
N ASP A 187 -14.68 16.94 12.10
CA ASP A 187 -15.44 17.20 10.89
C ASP A 187 -14.52 17.55 9.72
N THR A 188 -14.91 17.12 8.51
CA THR A 188 -14.26 17.54 7.28
C THR A 188 -14.71 18.94 6.89
N GLU A 189 -13.78 19.85 6.60
CA GLU A 189 -14.08 21.21 6.18
C GLU A 189 -13.79 21.45 4.70
N LEU A 190 -13.10 20.53 4.06
CA LEU A 190 -12.74 20.53 2.65
C LEU A 190 -13.30 19.27 1.98
N PRO A 191 -13.58 19.29 0.67
CA PRO A 191 -13.82 18.07 -0.09
C PRO A 191 -12.62 17.13 0.00
N ALA A 192 -12.84 15.84 -0.28
CA ALA A 192 -11.75 14.87 -0.41
C ALA A 192 -10.93 15.16 -1.67
N ASN A 193 -9.90 15.94 -1.54
CA ASN A 193 -9.10 16.48 -2.62
C ASN A 193 -7.79 15.72 -2.85
N VAL A 194 -7.23 15.89 -4.04
CA VAL A 194 -5.81 15.67 -4.33
C VAL A 194 -5.16 17.03 -4.54
N TYR A 195 -4.03 17.24 -3.89
CA TYR A 195 -3.30 18.50 -3.91
C TYR A 195 -1.93 18.37 -4.56
N ARG A 196 -1.46 19.46 -5.16
CA ARG A 196 -0.05 19.71 -5.43
C ARG A 196 0.41 20.91 -4.61
N LEU A 197 1.50 20.73 -3.87
CA LEU A 197 2.17 21.73 -3.05
C LEU A 197 3.56 22.02 -3.63
N ASP A 198 3.88 23.28 -3.83
CA ASP A 198 5.26 23.73 -4.04
C ASP A 198 5.91 24.02 -2.67
N PRO A 199 6.85 23.18 -2.19
CA PRO A 199 7.41 23.34 -0.86
C PRO A 199 8.35 24.54 -0.72
N LYS A 200 8.75 25.18 -1.82
CA LYS A 200 9.60 26.36 -1.80
C LYS A 200 8.81 27.64 -1.55
N THR A 201 7.62 27.71 -2.13
CA THR A 201 6.75 28.90 -2.05
C THR A 201 5.59 28.74 -1.09
N GLY A 202 5.29 27.51 -0.66
CA GLY A 202 4.08 27.17 0.12
C GLY A 202 2.78 27.25 -0.71
N ARG A 203 2.87 27.48 -2.02
CA ARG A 203 1.69 27.54 -2.90
C ARG A 203 1.14 26.13 -3.12
N ALA A 204 -0.15 25.96 -2.84
CA ALA A 204 -0.85 24.71 -3.11
C ALA A 204 -2.04 24.93 -4.05
N ALA A 205 -2.40 23.89 -4.79
CA ALA A 205 -3.57 23.85 -5.65
C ALA A 205 -4.27 22.49 -5.55
N VAL A 206 -5.59 22.47 -5.69
CA VAL A 206 -6.37 21.25 -5.91
C VAL A 206 -6.18 20.83 -7.36
N VAL A 207 -5.75 19.60 -7.57
CA VAL A 207 -5.49 19.05 -8.91
C VAL A 207 -6.53 18.04 -9.35
N TYR A 208 -7.21 17.41 -8.39
CA TYR A 208 -8.31 16.47 -8.64
C TYR A 208 -9.26 16.39 -7.46
N VAL A 209 -10.56 16.28 -7.75
CA VAL A 209 -11.63 16.01 -6.80
C VAL A 209 -12.43 14.83 -7.36
N PRO A 210 -12.48 13.68 -6.69
CA PRO A 210 -13.32 12.57 -7.13
C PRO A 210 -14.81 12.95 -7.08
N ASP A 211 -15.57 12.49 -8.06
CA ASP A 211 -17.01 12.65 -8.12
C ASP A 211 -17.76 11.67 -7.20
N ALA A 212 -17.12 10.54 -6.85
CA ALA A 212 -17.58 9.56 -5.86
C ALA A 212 -16.35 8.83 -5.27
N GLY A 213 -16.48 8.26 -4.06
CA GLY A 213 -15.39 7.63 -3.33
C GLY A 213 -14.39 8.65 -2.78
N ARG A 214 -13.21 8.17 -2.38
CA ARG A 214 -12.15 9.02 -1.79
C ARG A 214 -10.80 8.71 -2.39
N PRO A 215 -9.98 9.72 -2.70
CA PRO A 215 -8.63 9.49 -3.22
C PRO A 215 -7.78 8.83 -2.12
N ASN A 216 -6.99 7.84 -2.50
CA ASN A 216 -6.11 7.11 -1.60
C ASN A 216 -4.70 7.05 -2.20
N GLY A 217 -4.21 5.90 -2.61
CA GLY A 217 -2.89 5.75 -3.19
C GLY A 217 -2.63 6.66 -4.39
N ILE A 218 -1.40 7.13 -4.54
CA ILE A 218 -0.96 8.04 -5.59
C ILE A 218 0.44 7.66 -6.08
N ALA A 219 0.65 7.60 -7.42
CA ALA A 219 1.96 7.28 -7.99
C ALA A 219 2.14 7.87 -9.38
N PHE A 220 3.36 8.30 -9.71
CA PHE A 220 3.74 8.70 -11.07
C PHE A 220 4.16 7.51 -11.94
N SER A 221 3.97 7.65 -13.25
CA SER A 221 4.70 6.82 -14.23
C SER A 221 6.21 7.11 -14.16
N PRO A 222 7.09 6.22 -14.70
CA PRO A 222 8.53 6.41 -14.63
C PRO A 222 9.03 7.71 -15.28
N ASP A 223 8.34 8.19 -16.30
CA ASP A 223 8.62 9.43 -17.01
C ASP A 223 7.86 10.66 -16.47
N GLU A 224 7.11 10.46 -15.38
CA GLU A 224 6.25 11.46 -14.73
C GLU A 224 5.21 12.13 -15.65
N LYS A 225 4.95 11.56 -16.83
CA LYS A 225 3.91 12.09 -17.74
C LYS A 225 2.50 11.66 -17.37
N LYS A 226 2.40 10.65 -16.49
CA LYS A 226 1.12 10.19 -15.95
C LYS A 226 1.16 10.19 -14.41
N LEU A 227 0.00 10.48 -13.85
CA LEU A 227 -0.28 10.29 -12.43
C LEU A 227 -1.43 9.31 -12.29
N TYR A 228 -1.22 8.28 -11.49
CA TYR A 228 -2.25 7.32 -11.11
C TYR A 228 -2.79 7.68 -9.73
N ILE A 229 -4.11 7.60 -9.58
CA ILE A 229 -4.80 7.88 -8.33
C ILE A 229 -5.79 6.76 -8.07
N ILE A 230 -5.70 6.12 -6.91
CA ILE A 230 -6.73 5.21 -6.42
C ILE A 230 -7.90 6.03 -5.88
N VAL A 231 -9.10 5.67 -6.29
CA VAL A 231 -10.35 6.16 -5.70
C VAL A 231 -11.00 4.99 -4.98
N MET A 232 -10.91 4.99 -3.66
CA MET A 232 -11.42 3.94 -2.79
C MET A 232 -12.94 3.98 -2.73
N ALA A 233 -13.58 2.80 -2.76
CA ALA A 233 -15.03 2.65 -2.62
C ALA A 233 -15.46 2.68 -1.16
N PHE A 234 -16.70 3.16 -0.95
CA PHE A 234 -17.42 3.04 0.32
C PHE A 234 -18.77 2.35 0.08
N PRO A 235 -19.42 1.83 1.12
CA PRO A 235 -20.76 1.27 0.97
C PRO A 235 -21.72 2.27 0.31
N GLY A 236 -22.28 1.87 -0.84
CA GLY A 236 -23.16 2.70 -1.66
C GLY A 236 -22.47 3.47 -2.80
N ASP A 237 -21.15 3.49 -2.86
CA ASP A 237 -20.38 4.02 -3.98
C ASP A 237 -20.20 2.96 -5.10
N ARG A 238 -19.67 3.42 -6.24
CA ARG A 238 -19.16 2.51 -7.27
C ARG A 238 -17.95 1.72 -6.73
N PRO A 239 -17.57 0.57 -7.34
CA PRO A 239 -16.37 -0.17 -6.95
C PRO A 239 -15.13 0.71 -6.97
N ALA A 240 -14.13 0.35 -6.14
CA ALA A 240 -12.82 1.00 -6.16
C ALA A 240 -12.23 0.98 -7.57
N GLU A 241 -11.49 2.03 -7.93
CA GLU A 241 -10.87 2.16 -9.25
C GLU A 241 -9.51 2.84 -9.15
N ILE A 242 -8.67 2.59 -10.16
CA ILE A 242 -7.47 3.39 -10.43
C ILE A 242 -7.78 4.28 -11.64
N ARG A 243 -7.53 5.56 -11.51
CA ARG A 243 -7.61 6.53 -12.60
C ARG A 243 -6.23 6.97 -13.02
N ALA A 244 -6.02 7.14 -14.32
CA ALA A 244 -4.80 7.68 -14.90
C ALA A 244 -5.06 9.07 -15.49
N PHE A 245 -4.17 10.01 -15.20
CA PHE A 245 -4.22 11.38 -15.68
C PHE A 245 -2.93 11.71 -16.43
N ASP A 246 -3.01 12.57 -17.43
CA ASP A 246 -1.85 13.21 -18.04
C ASP A 246 -1.39 14.38 -17.13
N VAL A 247 -0.08 14.45 -16.89
CA VAL A 247 0.56 15.50 -16.09
C VAL A 247 1.05 16.59 -17.02
N ASN A 248 0.54 17.81 -16.84
CA ASN A 248 0.92 18.99 -17.60
C ASN A 248 1.44 20.09 -16.66
N GLY A 249 2.72 19.98 -16.27
CA GLY A 249 3.32 20.82 -15.24
C GLY A 249 2.63 20.62 -13.89
N GLU A 250 1.93 21.65 -13.42
CA GLU A 250 1.24 21.62 -12.12
C GLU A 250 -0.22 21.12 -12.19
N LYS A 251 -0.70 20.68 -13.36
CA LYS A 251 -2.10 20.33 -13.60
C LYS A 251 -2.26 18.93 -14.13
N LEU A 252 -3.43 18.35 -13.85
CA LEU A 252 -3.89 17.09 -14.42
C LEU A 252 -4.90 17.33 -15.52
N SER A 253 -4.88 16.46 -16.52
CA SER A 253 -5.84 16.44 -17.63
C SER A 253 -6.13 15.02 -18.09
N ASN A 254 -7.11 14.84 -18.98
CA ASN A 254 -7.45 13.58 -19.63
C ASN A 254 -7.65 12.40 -18.66
N GLY A 255 -8.26 12.66 -17.50
CA GLY A 255 -8.53 11.63 -16.48
C GLY A 255 -9.41 10.51 -17.02
N LYS A 256 -8.94 9.27 -16.99
CA LYS A 256 -9.66 8.10 -17.47
C LYS A 256 -9.48 6.91 -16.54
N LEU A 257 -10.43 5.98 -16.62
CA LEU A 257 -10.32 4.71 -15.93
C LEU A 257 -9.08 3.96 -16.43
N PHE A 258 -8.24 3.51 -15.48
CA PHE A 258 -7.09 2.64 -15.74
C PHE A 258 -7.43 1.19 -15.41
N SER A 259 -7.98 0.94 -14.21
CA SER A 259 -8.46 -0.38 -13.77
C SER A 259 -9.61 -0.23 -12.77
N ALA A 260 -10.58 -1.15 -12.82
CA ALA A 260 -11.68 -1.30 -11.85
C ALA A 260 -11.83 -2.76 -11.42
N ASP A 261 -10.77 -3.54 -11.47
CA ASP A 261 -10.76 -4.96 -11.10
C ASP A 261 -10.62 -5.15 -9.59
N PHE A 262 -11.52 -4.52 -8.79
CA PHE A 262 -11.48 -4.54 -7.32
C PHE A 262 -12.81 -4.95 -6.71
N THR A 263 -13.59 -5.78 -7.42
CA THR A 263 -14.95 -6.18 -7.00
C THR A 263 -15.00 -7.08 -5.76
N LYS A 264 -13.87 -7.69 -5.39
CA LYS A 264 -13.74 -8.56 -4.21
C LYS A 264 -13.02 -7.92 -3.04
N GLY A 265 -12.83 -6.62 -3.05
CA GLY A 265 -12.17 -5.85 -2.01
C GLY A 265 -11.90 -4.43 -2.45
N ASN A 266 -10.98 -3.77 -1.76
CA ASN A 266 -10.50 -2.43 -2.11
C ASN A 266 -9.01 -2.48 -2.45
N THR A 267 -8.57 -1.51 -3.26
CA THR A 267 -7.16 -1.15 -3.43
C THR A 267 -6.89 0.13 -2.65
N ASP A 268 -5.69 0.25 -2.06
CA ASP A 268 -5.34 1.29 -1.10
C ASP A 268 -4.09 2.07 -1.55
N GLY A 269 -2.89 1.51 -1.35
CA GLY A 269 -1.63 2.11 -1.80
C GLY A 269 -1.10 1.50 -3.10
N MET A 270 -0.23 2.21 -3.81
CA MET A 270 0.37 1.72 -5.05
C MET A 270 1.76 2.28 -5.31
N ARG A 271 2.53 1.57 -6.16
CA ARG A 271 3.80 2.03 -6.75
C ARG A 271 3.90 1.59 -8.21
N VAL A 272 4.79 2.23 -8.95
CA VAL A 272 5.03 1.92 -10.37
C VAL A 272 6.46 1.42 -10.54
N ASP A 273 6.66 0.42 -11.41
CA ASP A 273 7.98 -0.06 -11.78
C ASP A 273 8.51 0.63 -13.05
N MET A 274 9.78 0.40 -13.39
CA MET A 274 10.44 1.02 -14.56
C MET A 274 9.88 0.57 -15.91
N ASP A 275 9.15 -0.54 -15.94
CA ASP A 275 8.43 -1.01 -17.14
C ASP A 275 7.04 -0.34 -17.26
N GLY A 276 6.66 0.50 -16.27
CA GLY A 276 5.39 1.22 -16.21
C GLY A 276 4.23 0.40 -15.66
N ASN A 277 4.49 -0.78 -15.09
CA ASN A 277 3.44 -1.55 -14.44
C ASN A 277 3.04 -0.91 -13.11
N VAL A 278 1.74 -0.87 -12.85
CA VAL A 278 1.17 -0.37 -11.60
C VAL A 278 0.97 -1.55 -10.64
N TRP A 279 1.71 -1.53 -9.55
CA TRP A 279 1.59 -2.47 -8.45
C TRP A 279 0.74 -1.83 -7.37
N CYS A 280 -0.41 -2.41 -7.06
CA CYS A 280 -1.34 -1.88 -6.07
C CYS A 280 -1.69 -2.91 -5.02
N SER A 281 -1.93 -2.45 -3.80
CA SER A 281 -2.36 -3.27 -2.69
C SER A 281 -3.80 -3.75 -2.89
N MET A 282 -4.17 -4.84 -2.22
CA MET A 282 -5.50 -5.40 -2.24
C MET A 282 -5.87 -5.94 -0.86
N GLY A 283 -7.11 -5.67 -0.43
CA GLY A 283 -7.63 -6.16 0.82
C GLY A 283 -9.02 -5.62 1.17
N ASN A 284 -9.40 -5.73 2.43
CA ASN A 284 -10.70 -5.27 2.94
C ASN A 284 -11.91 -5.92 2.23
N GLY A 285 -11.79 -7.20 1.87
CA GLY A 285 -12.84 -7.94 1.20
C GLY A 285 -12.66 -9.44 1.35
N ASP A 286 -12.57 -10.16 0.23
CA ASP A 286 -12.29 -11.59 0.23
C ASP A 286 -10.82 -11.84 0.59
N ALA A 287 -10.58 -12.54 1.71
CA ALA A 287 -9.24 -12.84 2.19
C ALA A 287 -8.38 -13.63 1.18
N ALA A 288 -8.97 -14.33 0.24
CA ALA A 288 -8.24 -15.00 -0.84
C ALA A 288 -7.62 -14.02 -1.86
N GLU A 289 -8.06 -12.77 -1.83
CA GLU A 289 -7.56 -11.70 -2.72
C GLU A 289 -6.60 -10.75 -2.01
N ASP A 290 -6.38 -10.93 -0.70
CA ASP A 290 -5.44 -10.11 0.08
C ASP A 290 -4.02 -10.19 -0.49
N GLY A 291 -3.37 -9.03 -0.63
CA GLY A 291 -2.00 -8.95 -1.12
C GLY A 291 -1.76 -7.83 -2.12
N VAL A 292 -1.16 -8.14 -3.27
CA VAL A 292 -0.78 -7.15 -4.30
C VAL A 292 -1.23 -7.62 -5.68
N ARG A 293 -1.70 -6.68 -6.48
CA ARG A 293 -1.98 -6.86 -7.90
C ARG A 293 -1.00 -6.06 -8.74
N CYS A 294 -0.57 -6.62 -9.86
CA CYS A 294 0.28 -5.96 -10.85
C CYS A 294 -0.49 -5.78 -12.15
N HIS A 295 -0.67 -4.54 -12.57
CA HIS A 295 -1.33 -4.19 -13.82
C HIS A 295 -0.32 -3.69 -14.84
N ALA A 296 -0.38 -4.18 -16.07
CA ALA A 296 0.41 -3.66 -17.19
C ALA A 296 0.04 -2.19 -17.49
N PRO A 297 0.85 -1.43 -18.26
CA PRO A 297 0.59 -0.03 -18.56
C PRO A 297 -0.74 0.27 -19.28
N ASN A 298 -1.38 -0.76 -19.86
CA ASN A 298 -2.69 -0.67 -20.46
C ASN A 298 -3.86 -0.98 -19.51
N GLY A 299 -3.57 -1.30 -18.24
CA GLY A 299 -4.55 -1.61 -17.20
C GLY A 299 -4.89 -3.10 -17.03
N ASP A 300 -4.36 -3.99 -17.87
CA ASP A 300 -4.60 -5.43 -17.73
C ASP A 300 -3.95 -5.98 -16.47
N LEU A 301 -4.67 -6.80 -15.71
CA LEU A 301 -4.11 -7.55 -14.58
C LEU A 301 -3.20 -8.67 -15.11
N ILE A 302 -1.92 -8.61 -14.74
CA ILE A 302 -0.90 -9.55 -15.24
C ILE A 302 -0.30 -10.47 -14.18
N GLY A 303 -0.43 -10.12 -12.89
CA GLY A 303 0.07 -10.95 -11.80
C GLY A 303 -0.48 -10.56 -10.45
N LYS A 304 -0.35 -11.49 -9.49
CA LYS A 304 -0.76 -11.30 -8.08
C LYS A 304 0.33 -11.79 -7.13
N ILE A 305 0.35 -11.19 -5.95
CA ILE A 305 1.09 -11.68 -4.77
C ILE A 305 0.07 -11.84 -3.65
N HIS A 306 -0.08 -13.07 -3.16
CA HIS A 306 -1.04 -13.37 -2.10
C HIS A 306 -0.37 -13.27 -0.73
N LEU A 307 -1.01 -12.57 0.19
CA LEU A 307 -0.60 -12.40 1.59
C LEU A 307 -1.63 -13.02 2.54
N PRO A 308 -1.24 -13.39 3.75
CA PRO A 308 -2.16 -13.94 4.76
C PRO A 308 -3.00 -12.88 5.48
N GLU A 309 -2.87 -11.61 5.13
CA GLU A 309 -3.58 -10.47 5.70
C GLU A 309 -3.73 -9.35 4.68
N THR A 310 -4.71 -8.47 4.89
CA THR A 310 -4.94 -7.29 4.05
C THR A 310 -3.67 -6.49 3.84
N CYS A 311 -3.31 -6.23 2.58
CA CYS A 311 -2.21 -5.32 2.24
C CYS A 311 -2.76 -3.90 2.10
N ALA A 312 -2.19 -2.96 2.86
CA ALA A 312 -2.57 -1.55 2.81
C ALA A 312 -1.74 -0.78 1.79
N ASN A 313 -0.41 -0.96 1.79
CA ASN A 313 0.47 -0.20 0.91
C ASN A 313 1.74 -0.99 0.55
N LEU A 314 2.55 -0.47 -0.35
CA LEU A 314 3.77 -1.12 -0.80
C LEU A 314 4.82 -0.11 -1.25
N THR A 315 6.08 -0.52 -1.25
CA THR A 315 7.18 0.26 -1.83
C THR A 315 8.28 -0.65 -2.38
N PHE A 316 8.98 -0.18 -3.39
CA PHE A 316 10.21 -0.83 -3.85
C PHE A 316 11.40 -0.32 -3.04
N GLY A 317 12.33 -1.21 -2.73
CA GLY A 317 13.53 -0.87 -2.00
C GLY A 317 14.66 -1.88 -2.21
N GLY A 318 15.62 -1.89 -1.25
CA GLY A 318 16.87 -2.61 -1.37
C GLY A 318 17.88 -1.90 -2.27
N LYS A 319 19.11 -2.37 -2.27
CA LYS A 319 20.22 -1.75 -3.01
C LYS A 319 19.97 -1.63 -4.52
N LYS A 320 19.22 -2.58 -5.10
CA LYS A 320 18.87 -2.62 -6.53
C LYS A 320 17.46 -2.13 -6.84
N LYS A 321 16.69 -1.66 -5.84
CA LYS A 321 15.27 -1.27 -5.98
C LYS A 321 14.37 -2.39 -6.51
N ASN A 322 14.72 -3.65 -6.32
CA ASN A 322 14.00 -4.83 -6.80
C ASN A 322 13.46 -5.70 -5.66
N ARG A 323 13.43 -5.19 -4.45
CA ARG A 323 12.77 -5.80 -3.30
C ARG A 323 11.47 -5.05 -3.06
N LEU A 324 10.35 -5.73 -3.22
CA LEU A 324 9.03 -5.19 -2.93
C LEU A 324 8.74 -5.39 -1.46
N PHE A 325 8.48 -4.31 -0.74
CA PHE A 325 8.02 -4.30 0.64
C PHE A 325 6.52 -4.01 0.65
N MET A 326 5.78 -4.76 1.45
CA MET A 326 4.32 -4.72 1.53
C MET A 326 3.92 -4.54 2.99
N THR A 327 3.32 -3.40 3.30
CA THR A 327 2.74 -3.13 4.63
C THR A 327 1.32 -3.70 4.65
N ALA A 328 1.09 -4.57 5.61
CA ALA A 328 -0.19 -5.24 5.78
C ALA A 328 -0.84 -4.86 7.14
N SER A 329 -1.89 -5.55 7.55
CA SER A 329 -2.63 -5.17 8.75
C SER A 329 -1.72 -5.08 9.99
N THR A 330 -1.02 -6.17 10.31
CA THR A 330 -0.19 -6.24 11.53
C THR A 330 1.29 -6.40 11.25
N SER A 331 1.65 -6.70 10.01
CA SER A 331 3.00 -7.14 9.62
C SER A 331 3.50 -6.44 8.36
N VAL A 332 4.80 -6.53 8.16
CA VAL A 332 5.47 -6.11 6.92
C VAL A 332 6.07 -7.34 6.26
N TYR A 333 5.79 -7.48 4.97
CA TYR A 333 6.29 -8.57 4.13
C TYR A 333 7.25 -8.04 3.07
N SER A 334 8.10 -8.90 2.54
CA SER A 334 8.91 -8.56 1.38
C SER A 334 9.11 -9.75 0.45
N VAL A 335 9.37 -9.44 -0.83
CA VAL A 335 9.75 -10.40 -1.86
C VAL A 335 10.66 -9.74 -2.89
N TYR A 336 11.65 -10.48 -3.39
CA TYR A 336 12.45 -10.01 -4.52
C TYR A 336 11.71 -10.27 -5.84
N VAL A 337 11.77 -9.29 -6.74
CA VAL A 337 11.17 -9.34 -8.08
C VAL A 337 12.17 -8.97 -9.16
N GLU A 338 11.93 -9.42 -10.40
CA GLU A 338 12.80 -9.11 -11.56
C GLU A 338 12.39 -7.81 -12.27
N THR A 339 12.04 -6.79 -11.49
CA THR A 339 11.82 -5.43 -11.98
C THR A 339 12.39 -4.44 -10.97
N VAL A 340 12.45 -3.18 -11.35
CA VAL A 340 13.01 -2.09 -10.55
C VAL A 340 11.93 -1.05 -10.32
N GLY A 341 11.75 -0.62 -9.10
CA GLY A 341 10.82 0.46 -8.77
C GLY A 341 11.22 1.78 -9.42
N ALA A 342 10.22 2.49 -9.95
CA ALA A 342 10.41 3.78 -10.61
C ALA A 342 10.63 4.95 -9.65
N MET A 343 10.39 4.76 -8.35
CA MET A 343 10.54 5.82 -7.35
C MET A 343 11.97 6.36 -7.28
N VAL A 344 12.05 7.67 -7.16
CA VAL A 344 13.28 8.43 -6.98
C VAL A 344 13.11 9.33 -5.75
N PRO A 345 14.14 9.57 -5.02
CA PRO A 345 15.42 8.92 -4.80
C PRO A 345 15.36 7.72 -3.88
#